data_e931fbfff95e1b0c5b6d1d68b0a7db4b
#
_entry.id   e931fbfff95e1b0c5b6d1d68b0a7db4b
#
_cell.length_a   1.000
_cell.length_b   1.000
_cell.length_c   1.000
_cell.angle_alpha   90.00
_cell.angle_beta   90.00
_cell.angle_gamma   90.00
#
_symmetry.space_group_name_H-M   'P 1'
#
loop_
_entity.id
_entity.type
_entity.pdbx_description
1 polymer ?
#
loop_
_entity_poly.entity_id
_entity_poly.type
_entity_poly.pdbx_seq_one_letter_code
_entity_poly.pdbx_strand_id
1 'polypeptide(L)'
;PAEARLAGPIAGLPMHASEMAVERHMAALAGCNLSAGSVPFFLGAGAYRHHVPASVDHLIQRGEFLTSYTPYQPEIAQGTLQVLFEFQTQVARLFGVDVANASMYDGSTACWEAIAMAGRVTRRAKAVVSGGLHPHYVATAATMARFTGDMLDVRVPQLAAEPDDAALIAAIDGETSCVVVQYPDVLGRIPDLAAIAKAAHAQGALLVVVVTEPVALGLIEAPGKLGADIVVGEGQSLGVGLQFGGPYLGLFGASEKFVRQMPGRLCGETVDAEGRRGFVLTLSTREQHIRREKATSNICTNAGLCALAFSIHMTLLGGEGLARLARISHDRARAAAARLTRIPGVRVLNSAFVNEFTVILPRDAREVVRELADRQVLGGVSLGRLYPQAGELANGLLVATSECTSAGDIEALATALEGVLA
;
A
#
# COMPACT_ATOMS: atom_id res chain seq x y z
N PRO A 1 44.51 17.52 -23.78
CA PRO A 1 45.70 17.99 -23.12
C PRO A 1 46.18 16.94 -22.10
N ALA A 2 47.51 16.82 -21.86
CA ALA A 2 48.08 15.85 -20.97
C ALA A 2 47.57 16.04 -19.52
N GLU A 3 47.34 17.28 -19.13
CA GLU A 3 46.88 17.70 -17.82
C GLU A 3 45.41 17.28 -17.55
N ALA A 4 44.63 16.98 -18.59
CA ALA A 4 43.25 16.53 -18.48
C ALA A 4 43.12 14.99 -18.42
N ARG A 5 44.25 14.26 -18.56
CA ARG A 5 44.21 12.80 -18.48
C ARG A 5 44.32 12.36 -17.03
N LEU A 6 43.53 11.37 -16.67
CA LEU A 6 43.69 10.67 -15.38
C LEU A 6 45.08 10.00 -15.36
N ALA A 7 45.83 10.19 -14.29
CA ALA A 7 47.14 9.60 -14.11
C ALA A 7 47.13 8.07 -13.91
N GLY A 8 45.96 7.52 -13.66
CA GLY A 8 45.73 6.09 -13.43
C GLY A 8 44.28 5.78 -13.07
N PRO A 9 43.98 4.55 -12.65
CA PRO A 9 42.63 4.19 -12.17
C PRO A 9 42.19 5.05 -10.99
N ILE A 10 40.91 5.34 -10.90
CA ILE A 10 40.34 6.07 -9.75
C ILE A 10 40.49 5.20 -8.51
N ALA A 11 41.12 5.75 -7.48
CA ALA A 11 41.35 5.04 -6.23
C ALA A 11 40.01 4.62 -5.58
N GLY A 12 39.92 3.38 -5.14
CA GLY A 12 38.70 2.82 -4.52
C GLY A 12 37.65 2.31 -5.49
N LEU A 13 37.79 2.50 -6.81
CA LEU A 13 36.92 1.86 -7.79
C LEU A 13 37.56 0.56 -8.31
N PRO A 14 36.82 -0.57 -8.31
CA PRO A 14 37.33 -1.81 -8.89
C PRO A 14 37.50 -1.66 -10.42
N MET A 15 38.42 -2.40 -10.96
CA MET A 15 38.56 -2.53 -12.42
C MET A 15 37.33 -3.27 -13.00
N HIS A 16 37.09 -3.09 -14.30
CA HIS A 16 36.04 -3.85 -14.99
C HIS A 16 36.25 -5.37 -14.82
N ALA A 17 35.15 -6.08 -14.70
CA ALA A 17 35.12 -7.54 -14.63
C ALA A 17 34.33 -8.11 -15.80
N SER A 18 34.54 -9.39 -16.12
CA SER A 18 33.74 -10.07 -17.13
C SER A 18 32.30 -10.24 -16.63
N GLU A 19 31.33 -10.29 -17.55
CA GLU A 19 29.92 -10.53 -17.27
C GLU A 19 29.73 -11.72 -16.31
N MET A 20 30.38 -12.83 -16.63
CA MET A 20 30.37 -14.08 -15.83
C MET A 20 30.89 -13.88 -14.39
N ALA A 21 31.90 -13.02 -14.21
CA ALA A 21 32.44 -12.72 -12.87
C ALA A 21 31.47 -11.84 -12.07
N VAL A 22 30.86 -10.85 -12.72
CA VAL A 22 29.84 -9.96 -12.12
C VAL A 22 28.61 -10.78 -11.74
N GLU A 23 28.11 -11.64 -12.63
CA GLU A 23 26.96 -12.51 -12.38
C GLU A 23 27.17 -13.41 -11.15
N ARG A 24 28.33 -14.07 -11.06
CA ARG A 24 28.68 -14.90 -9.90
C ARG A 24 28.74 -14.10 -8.61
N HIS A 25 29.34 -12.92 -8.66
CA HIS A 25 29.42 -12.05 -7.49
C HIS A 25 28.05 -11.59 -7.02
N MET A 26 27.21 -11.12 -7.93
CA MET A 26 25.85 -10.67 -7.61
C MET A 26 24.97 -11.82 -7.13
N ALA A 27 25.08 -13.01 -7.75
CA ALA A 27 24.35 -14.20 -7.31
C ALA A 27 24.76 -14.63 -5.89
N ALA A 28 26.05 -14.54 -5.55
CA ALA A 28 26.53 -14.83 -4.19
C ALA A 28 25.95 -13.84 -3.16
N LEU A 29 25.92 -12.53 -3.49
CA LEU A 29 25.30 -11.51 -2.63
C LEU A 29 23.79 -11.72 -2.49
N ALA A 30 23.09 -12.02 -3.59
CA ALA A 30 21.67 -12.34 -3.57
C ALA A 30 21.36 -13.56 -2.70
N GLY A 31 22.23 -14.60 -2.75
CA GLY A 31 22.11 -15.80 -1.93
C GLY A 31 22.25 -15.59 -0.42
N CYS A 32 22.73 -14.42 0.02
CA CYS A 32 22.76 -14.04 1.45
C CYS A 32 21.41 -13.56 1.98
N ASN A 33 20.42 -13.33 1.12
CA ASN A 33 19.11 -12.84 1.51
C ASN A 33 18.10 -13.98 1.69
N LEU A 34 17.21 -13.85 2.68
CA LEU A 34 16.01 -14.67 2.78
C LEU A 34 14.90 -14.03 1.93
N SER A 35 14.57 -14.62 0.80
CA SER A 35 13.52 -14.10 -0.07
C SER A 35 12.15 -14.68 0.28
N ALA A 36 11.10 -13.95 -0.05
CA ALA A 36 9.71 -14.38 0.15
C ALA A 36 9.38 -15.72 -0.55
N GLY A 37 10.12 -16.06 -1.62
CA GLY A 37 9.95 -17.31 -2.38
C GLY A 37 10.75 -18.51 -1.86
N SER A 38 11.73 -18.31 -0.96
CA SER A 38 12.68 -19.35 -0.56
C SER A 38 12.38 -19.99 0.80
N VAL A 39 11.56 -19.35 1.64
CA VAL A 39 11.27 -19.78 3.01
C VAL A 39 9.79 -19.56 3.35
N PRO A 40 9.25 -20.21 4.40
CA PRO A 40 7.93 -19.86 4.95
C PRO A 40 7.86 -18.37 5.27
N PHE A 41 6.85 -17.69 4.72
CA PHE A 41 6.78 -16.23 4.70
C PHE A 41 5.43 -15.72 5.22
N PHE A 42 5.49 -14.94 6.30
CA PHE A 42 4.31 -14.40 7.00
C PHE A 42 4.42 -12.89 7.26
N LEU A 43 5.32 -12.19 6.55
CA LEU A 43 5.41 -10.74 6.64
C LEU A 43 4.21 -10.10 5.93
N GLY A 44 3.77 -8.98 6.51
CA GLY A 44 2.71 -8.12 6.01
C GLY A 44 3.05 -6.66 6.27
N ALA A 45 2.21 -5.98 7.05
CA ALA A 45 2.36 -4.57 7.41
C ALA A 45 2.53 -3.68 6.17
N GLY A 46 1.62 -3.83 5.19
CA GLY A 46 1.55 -2.98 4.00
C GLY A 46 2.32 -3.48 2.79
N ALA A 47 2.99 -4.65 2.87
CA ALA A 47 3.62 -5.31 1.73
C ALA A 47 3.37 -6.83 1.84
N TYR A 48 2.69 -7.41 0.86
CA TYR A 48 2.18 -8.78 0.95
C TYR A 48 2.67 -9.63 -0.21
N ARG A 49 2.94 -10.90 0.07
CA ARG A 49 3.30 -11.87 -0.96
C ARG A 49 2.04 -12.46 -1.58
N HIS A 50 1.79 -12.12 -2.84
CA HIS A 50 0.78 -12.75 -3.68
C HIS A 50 1.42 -13.37 -4.91
N HIS A 51 0.72 -14.30 -5.53
CA HIS A 51 1.16 -14.90 -6.80
C HIS A 51 0.89 -13.92 -7.95
N VAL A 52 1.95 -13.54 -8.66
CA VAL A 52 1.83 -12.75 -9.89
C VAL A 52 1.82 -13.71 -11.08
N PRO A 53 0.74 -13.76 -11.89
CA PRO A 53 0.69 -14.63 -13.06
C PRO A 53 1.80 -14.33 -14.07
N ALA A 54 2.36 -15.37 -14.68
CA ALA A 54 3.42 -15.22 -15.68
C ALA A 54 3.02 -14.35 -16.89
N SER A 55 1.72 -14.28 -17.20
CA SER A 55 1.19 -13.39 -18.24
C SER A 55 1.33 -11.90 -17.88
N VAL A 56 1.28 -11.54 -16.59
CA VAL A 56 1.54 -10.15 -16.16
C VAL A 56 2.98 -9.79 -16.49
N ASP A 57 3.93 -10.61 -16.04
CA ASP A 57 5.36 -10.41 -16.28
C ASP A 57 5.68 -10.34 -17.77
N HIS A 58 5.13 -11.27 -18.57
CA HIS A 58 5.30 -11.28 -20.02
C HIS A 58 4.77 -10.00 -20.70
N LEU A 59 3.58 -9.55 -20.33
CA LEU A 59 2.93 -8.43 -21.00
C LEU A 59 3.57 -7.07 -20.66
N ILE A 60 4.01 -6.86 -19.41
CA ILE A 60 4.67 -5.61 -19.03
C ILE A 60 6.05 -5.44 -19.68
N GLN A 61 6.66 -6.54 -20.14
CA GLN A 61 7.96 -6.50 -20.83
C GLN A 61 7.86 -6.21 -22.33
N ARG A 62 6.65 -6.11 -22.89
CA ARG A 62 6.49 -5.70 -24.29
C ARG A 62 7.02 -4.31 -24.51
N GLY A 63 7.78 -4.11 -25.59
CA GLY A 63 8.45 -2.84 -25.91
C GLY A 63 7.50 -1.65 -25.96
N GLU A 64 6.26 -1.86 -26.39
CA GLU A 64 5.23 -0.81 -26.47
C GLU A 64 4.90 -0.20 -25.11
N PHE A 65 5.00 -0.98 -24.04
CA PHE A 65 4.74 -0.54 -22.66
C PHE A 65 6.04 -0.24 -21.91
N LEU A 66 7.05 -1.11 -21.99
CA LEU A 66 8.29 -0.99 -21.24
C LEU A 66 9.05 0.30 -21.54
N THR A 67 9.03 0.74 -22.81
CA THR A 67 9.71 1.97 -23.24
C THR A 67 8.81 3.21 -23.23
N SER A 68 7.52 3.07 -22.92
CA SER A 68 6.61 4.21 -22.89
C SER A 68 6.92 5.13 -21.72
N TYR A 69 6.72 6.43 -21.96
CA TYR A 69 6.83 7.48 -20.95
C TYR A 69 5.47 8.17 -20.78
N THR A 70 5.44 9.39 -20.31
CA THR A 70 4.19 10.13 -20.15
C THR A 70 3.49 10.34 -21.50
N PRO A 71 2.20 9.95 -21.66
CA PRO A 71 1.48 10.03 -22.92
C PRO A 71 0.94 11.46 -23.19
N TYR A 72 1.82 12.44 -23.38
CA TYR A 72 1.43 13.83 -23.63
C TYR A 72 0.79 14.03 -25.01
N GLN A 73 1.18 13.23 -26.01
CA GLN A 73 0.67 13.28 -27.36
C GLN A 73 -0.37 12.18 -27.56
N PRO A 74 -1.68 12.49 -27.39
CA PRO A 74 -2.72 11.47 -27.45
C PRO A 74 -2.79 10.76 -28.79
N GLU A 75 -2.46 11.43 -29.88
CA GLU A 75 -2.49 10.90 -31.25
C GLU A 75 -1.57 9.69 -31.49
N ILE A 76 -0.51 9.54 -30.70
CA ILE A 76 0.43 8.40 -30.81
C ILE A 76 0.45 7.51 -29.56
N ALA A 77 -0.30 7.84 -28.52
CA ALA A 77 -0.27 7.18 -27.23
C ALA A 77 -1.62 6.60 -26.80
N GLN A 78 -2.52 6.32 -27.74
CA GLN A 78 -3.89 5.87 -27.44
C GLN A 78 -3.93 4.59 -26.62
N GLY A 79 -3.07 3.61 -26.91
CA GLY A 79 -3.01 2.36 -26.14
C GLY A 79 -2.58 2.58 -24.68
N THR A 80 -1.58 3.43 -24.44
CA THR A 80 -1.13 3.78 -23.07
C THR A 80 -2.22 4.55 -22.32
N LEU A 81 -2.89 5.49 -22.96
CA LEU A 81 -4.00 6.25 -22.38
C LEU A 81 -5.20 5.35 -22.06
N GLN A 82 -5.52 4.39 -22.93
CA GLN A 82 -6.56 3.42 -22.67
C GLN A 82 -6.24 2.57 -21.43
N VAL A 83 -5.01 2.08 -21.30
CA VAL A 83 -4.58 1.33 -20.10
C VAL A 83 -4.75 2.16 -18.84
N LEU A 84 -4.38 3.45 -18.86
CA LEU A 84 -4.56 4.34 -17.71
C LEU A 84 -6.05 4.55 -17.38
N PHE A 85 -6.90 4.69 -18.39
CA PHE A 85 -8.34 4.82 -18.21
C PHE A 85 -8.95 3.53 -17.60
N GLU A 86 -8.53 2.37 -18.07
CA GLU A 86 -8.94 1.07 -17.53
C GLU A 86 -8.48 0.90 -16.08
N PHE A 87 -7.22 1.26 -15.77
CA PHE A 87 -6.70 1.30 -14.40
C PHE A 87 -7.57 2.17 -13.48
N GLN A 88 -7.86 3.40 -13.88
CA GLN A 88 -8.73 4.31 -13.12
C GLN A 88 -10.11 3.68 -12.86
N THR A 89 -10.68 3.04 -13.87
CA THR A 89 -11.97 2.35 -13.76
C THR A 89 -11.93 1.21 -12.75
N GLN A 90 -10.87 0.40 -12.79
CA GLN A 90 -10.70 -0.72 -11.86
C GLN A 90 -10.51 -0.23 -10.42
N VAL A 91 -9.66 0.79 -10.20
CA VAL A 91 -9.44 1.38 -8.86
C VAL A 91 -10.72 2.01 -8.31
N ALA A 92 -11.44 2.79 -9.12
CA ALA A 92 -12.70 3.40 -8.69
C ALA A 92 -13.74 2.34 -8.28
N ARG A 93 -13.88 1.26 -9.06
CA ARG A 93 -14.78 0.14 -8.73
C ARG A 93 -14.33 -0.62 -7.48
N LEU A 94 -13.03 -0.89 -7.34
CA LEU A 94 -12.47 -1.58 -6.18
C LEU A 94 -12.72 -0.81 -4.90
N PHE A 95 -12.55 0.51 -4.93
CA PHE A 95 -12.74 1.39 -3.79
C PHE A 95 -14.21 1.80 -3.55
N GLY A 96 -15.09 1.55 -4.51
CA GLY A 96 -16.51 1.93 -4.44
C GLY A 96 -16.73 3.44 -4.53
N VAL A 97 -15.85 4.16 -5.22
CA VAL A 97 -15.91 5.61 -5.46
C VAL A 97 -16.14 5.93 -6.94
N ASP A 98 -16.42 7.20 -7.26
CA ASP A 98 -16.82 7.59 -8.61
C ASP A 98 -15.64 7.69 -9.58
N VAL A 99 -14.48 8.20 -9.13
CA VAL A 99 -13.31 8.48 -9.97
C VAL A 99 -12.02 8.07 -9.30
N ALA A 100 -11.02 7.70 -10.10
CA ALA A 100 -9.65 7.49 -9.67
C ALA A 100 -8.67 8.19 -10.62
N ASN A 101 -7.45 8.48 -10.14
CA ASN A 101 -6.40 9.04 -10.98
C ASN A 101 -5.55 7.95 -11.66
N ALA A 102 -4.60 8.37 -12.49
CA ALA A 102 -3.72 7.47 -13.26
C ALA A 102 -2.58 6.83 -12.44
N SER A 103 -2.66 6.83 -11.17
CA SER A 103 -1.85 6.36 -10.04
C SER A 103 -1.04 7.45 -9.33
N MET A 104 -0.66 7.12 -8.10
CA MET A 104 0.33 7.81 -7.29
C MET A 104 1.63 6.99 -7.27
N TYR A 105 2.66 7.45 -6.55
CA TYR A 105 3.93 6.72 -6.45
C TYR A 105 3.81 5.49 -5.55
N ASP A 106 3.22 5.66 -4.39
CA ASP A 106 2.97 4.64 -3.36
C ASP A 106 1.79 5.05 -2.47
N GLY A 107 1.35 4.12 -1.63
CA GLY A 107 0.23 4.37 -0.72
C GLY A 107 0.50 5.45 0.32
N SER A 108 1.74 5.63 0.78
CA SER A 108 2.05 6.62 1.82
C SER A 108 2.00 8.06 1.29
N THR A 109 2.51 8.30 0.09
CA THR A 109 2.39 9.59 -0.60
C THR A 109 0.96 9.85 -1.04
N ALA A 110 0.21 8.82 -1.45
CA ALA A 110 -1.21 8.94 -1.73
C ALA A 110 -2.01 9.36 -0.47
N CYS A 111 -1.69 8.82 0.69
CA CYS A 111 -2.30 9.20 1.96
C CYS A 111 -2.06 10.68 2.29
N TRP A 112 -0.83 11.16 2.14
CA TRP A 112 -0.53 12.58 2.34
C TRP A 112 -1.31 13.47 1.37
N GLU A 113 -1.32 13.13 0.09
CA GLU A 113 -2.06 13.90 -0.91
C GLU A 113 -3.58 13.94 -0.65
N ALA A 114 -4.13 12.88 -0.05
CA ALA A 114 -5.53 12.85 0.39
C ALA A 114 -5.78 13.83 1.56
N ILE A 115 -4.87 13.88 2.54
CA ILE A 115 -4.94 14.85 3.64
C ILE A 115 -4.85 16.28 3.09
N ALA A 116 -3.87 16.57 2.25
CA ALA A 116 -3.71 17.88 1.63
C ALA A 116 -4.91 18.27 0.76
N MET A 117 -5.50 17.31 0.03
CA MET A 117 -6.73 17.52 -0.74
C MET A 117 -7.90 17.85 0.17
N ALA A 118 -8.08 17.14 1.27
CA ALA A 118 -9.13 17.39 2.25
C ALA A 118 -8.99 18.79 2.86
N GLY A 119 -7.77 19.21 3.19
CA GLY A 119 -7.46 20.57 3.66
C GLY A 119 -7.88 21.65 2.66
N ARG A 120 -7.58 21.45 1.35
CA ARG A 120 -8.00 22.37 0.28
C ARG A 120 -9.52 22.44 0.12
N VAL A 121 -10.19 21.30 0.21
CA VAL A 121 -11.67 21.20 0.05
C VAL A 121 -12.39 21.86 1.22
N THR A 122 -11.98 21.56 2.44
CA THR A 122 -12.65 22.07 3.67
C THR A 122 -12.14 23.44 4.09
N ARG A 123 -10.98 23.87 3.59
CA ARG A 123 -10.24 25.07 4.02
C ARG A 123 -9.87 25.02 5.51
N ARG A 124 -9.54 23.83 6.01
CA ARG A 124 -9.12 23.55 7.38
C ARG A 124 -7.78 22.83 7.38
N ALA A 125 -6.97 22.98 8.42
CA ALA A 125 -5.62 22.45 8.47
C ALA A 125 -5.47 21.23 9.39
N LYS A 126 -6.46 20.89 10.22
CA LYS A 126 -6.37 19.79 11.20
C LYS A 126 -6.84 18.48 10.60
N ALA A 127 -5.98 17.46 10.55
CA ALA A 127 -6.35 16.09 10.26
C ALA A 127 -6.30 15.24 11.53
N VAL A 128 -7.38 14.52 11.84
CA VAL A 128 -7.44 13.54 12.93
C VAL A 128 -7.06 12.17 12.35
N VAL A 129 -5.99 11.56 12.87
CA VAL A 129 -5.41 10.34 12.32
C VAL A 129 -5.59 9.19 13.31
N SER A 130 -6.21 8.10 12.85
CA SER A 130 -6.39 6.88 13.65
C SER A 130 -5.06 6.28 14.11
N GLY A 131 -4.99 5.80 15.34
CA GLY A 131 -3.86 5.02 15.85
C GLY A 131 -3.65 3.69 15.12
N GLY A 132 -4.64 3.25 14.34
CA GLY A 132 -4.55 2.09 13.46
C GLY A 132 -3.93 2.37 12.08
N LEU A 133 -3.55 3.63 11.77
CA LEU A 133 -2.83 3.93 10.53
C LEU A 133 -1.38 3.46 10.64
N HIS A 134 -0.88 2.85 9.57
CA HIS A 134 0.50 2.36 9.48
C HIS A 134 1.52 3.47 9.84
N PRO A 135 2.47 3.23 10.77
CA PRO A 135 3.35 4.29 11.29
C PRO A 135 4.26 4.94 10.23
N HIS A 136 4.63 4.22 9.18
CA HIS A 136 5.40 4.82 8.06
C HIS A 136 4.55 5.80 7.25
N TYR A 137 3.24 5.56 7.11
CA TYR A 137 2.31 6.51 6.49
C TYR A 137 2.17 7.77 7.36
N VAL A 138 2.07 7.59 8.68
CA VAL A 138 2.09 8.70 9.64
C VAL A 138 3.39 9.51 9.51
N ALA A 139 4.54 8.84 9.45
CA ALA A 139 5.85 9.49 9.32
C ALA A 139 5.99 10.28 8.01
N THR A 140 5.50 9.72 6.88
CA THR A 140 5.44 10.43 5.59
C THR A 140 4.56 11.66 5.68
N ALA A 141 3.32 11.52 6.19
CA ALA A 141 2.40 12.63 6.36
C ALA A 141 2.97 13.72 7.30
N ALA A 142 3.57 13.32 8.42
CA ALA A 142 4.20 14.24 9.37
C ALA A 142 5.38 15.00 8.76
N THR A 143 6.17 14.34 7.90
CA THR A 143 7.27 14.98 7.18
C THR A 143 6.75 16.09 6.27
N MET A 144 5.71 15.82 5.51
CA MET A 144 5.12 16.76 4.57
C MET A 144 4.39 17.90 5.29
N ALA A 145 3.62 17.59 6.34
CA ALA A 145 2.87 18.57 7.13
C ALA A 145 3.76 19.65 7.75
N ARG A 146 5.01 19.32 8.09
CA ARG A 146 6.01 20.30 8.61
C ARG A 146 6.30 21.44 7.65
N PHE A 147 6.11 21.24 6.33
CA PHE A 147 6.41 22.24 5.31
C PHE A 147 5.15 22.97 4.80
N THR A 148 3.96 22.45 5.09
CA THR A 148 2.68 23.03 4.63
C THR A 148 1.93 23.76 5.75
N GLY A 149 2.29 23.50 7.02
CA GLY A 149 1.60 24.05 8.19
C GLY A 149 0.34 23.29 8.58
N ASP A 150 0.09 22.13 7.97
CA ASP A 150 -0.99 21.25 8.37
C ASP A 150 -0.72 20.61 9.75
N MET A 151 -1.77 20.37 10.50
CA MET A 151 -1.72 19.77 11.83
C MET A 151 -2.24 18.33 11.80
N LEU A 152 -1.43 17.39 12.29
CA LEU A 152 -1.81 15.99 12.43
C LEU A 152 -2.08 15.68 13.92
N ASP A 153 -3.33 15.45 14.29
CA ASP A 153 -3.74 14.89 15.60
C ASP A 153 -3.70 13.36 15.50
N VAL A 154 -2.52 12.78 15.73
CA VAL A 154 -2.29 11.34 15.61
C VAL A 154 -2.66 10.66 16.92
N ARG A 155 -3.64 9.74 16.87
CA ARG A 155 -4.06 8.95 18.01
C ARG A 155 -3.04 7.85 18.32
N VAL A 156 -2.92 7.50 19.59
CA VAL A 156 -1.98 6.44 20.03
C VAL A 156 -2.56 5.07 19.67
N PRO A 157 -1.79 4.15 19.05
CA PRO A 157 -2.25 2.79 18.81
C PRO A 157 -2.47 2.05 20.14
N GLN A 158 -3.57 1.30 20.25
CA GLN A 158 -3.90 0.53 21.45
C GLN A 158 -3.89 -0.98 21.13
N LEU A 159 -3.29 -1.75 22.02
CA LEU A 159 -3.23 -3.21 21.91
C LEU A 159 -4.56 -3.83 22.42
N ALA A 160 -5.64 -3.58 21.67
CA ALA A 160 -6.98 -4.06 21.96
C ALA A 160 -7.52 -4.91 20.79
N ALA A 161 -8.48 -5.79 21.08
CA ALA A 161 -9.08 -6.68 20.08
C ALA A 161 -9.84 -5.92 18.99
N GLU A 162 -10.45 -4.79 19.36
CA GLU A 162 -11.21 -3.91 18.48
C GLU A 162 -10.52 -2.55 18.33
N PRO A 163 -10.73 -1.81 17.24
CA PRO A 163 -10.32 -0.43 17.11
C PRO A 163 -11.01 0.48 18.15
N ASP A 164 -10.36 1.55 18.55
CA ASP A 164 -10.97 2.57 19.41
C ASP A 164 -11.66 3.67 18.57
N ASP A 165 -12.71 3.28 17.86
CA ASP A 165 -13.47 4.19 17.00
C ASP A 165 -14.17 5.28 17.81
N ALA A 166 -14.56 5.01 19.07
CA ALA A 166 -15.21 5.97 19.94
C ALA A 166 -14.27 7.14 20.31
N ALA A 167 -13.02 6.84 20.68
CA ALA A 167 -12.02 7.87 20.96
C ALA A 167 -11.62 8.64 19.70
N LEU A 168 -11.58 7.98 18.54
CA LEU A 168 -11.34 8.64 17.25
C LEU A 168 -12.47 9.63 16.94
N ILE A 169 -13.72 9.21 17.06
CA ILE A 169 -14.92 10.03 16.83
C ILE A 169 -14.95 11.24 17.80
N ALA A 170 -14.62 11.03 19.06
CA ALA A 170 -14.59 12.11 20.05
C ALA A 170 -13.53 13.19 19.77
N ALA A 171 -12.52 12.92 18.96
CA ALA A 171 -11.49 13.88 18.58
C ALA A 171 -11.88 14.78 17.40
N ILE A 172 -12.99 14.48 16.72
CA ILE A 172 -13.48 15.22 15.55
C ILE A 172 -14.21 16.49 16.03
N ASP A 173 -13.79 17.63 15.51
CA ASP A 173 -14.36 18.94 15.84
C ASP A 173 -14.56 19.82 14.60
N GLY A 174 -15.05 21.04 14.80
CA GLY A 174 -15.30 22.00 13.73
C GLY A 174 -14.06 22.49 12.97
N GLU A 175 -12.85 22.27 13.50
CA GLU A 175 -11.58 22.61 12.83
C GLU A 175 -11.01 21.43 12.04
N THR A 176 -11.59 20.24 12.17
CA THR A 176 -11.13 19.03 11.50
C THR A 176 -11.38 19.11 9.99
N SER A 177 -10.33 18.95 9.17
CA SER A 177 -10.40 18.86 7.70
C SER A 177 -10.80 17.47 7.26
N CYS A 178 -10.17 16.46 7.86
CA CYS A 178 -10.46 15.05 7.60
C CYS A 178 -10.13 14.15 8.78
N VAL A 179 -10.75 12.98 8.76
CA VAL A 179 -10.38 11.83 9.59
C VAL A 179 -9.70 10.80 8.70
N VAL A 180 -8.54 10.30 9.11
CA VAL A 180 -7.76 9.31 8.34
C VAL A 180 -7.80 7.97 9.05
N VAL A 181 -8.29 6.93 8.37
CA VAL A 181 -8.46 5.57 8.91
C VAL A 181 -7.89 4.55 7.93
N GLN A 182 -7.11 3.60 8.43
CA GLN A 182 -6.69 2.44 7.63
C GLN A 182 -7.70 1.29 7.78
N TYR A 183 -7.98 0.59 6.67
CA TYR A 183 -9.02 -0.43 6.59
C TYR A 183 -8.61 -1.63 5.71
N PRO A 184 -8.37 -2.84 6.28
CA PRO A 184 -8.18 -3.09 7.72
C PRO A 184 -7.04 -2.26 8.32
N ASP A 185 -7.04 -2.03 9.64
CA ASP A 185 -5.98 -1.25 10.28
C ASP A 185 -4.66 -2.02 10.36
N VAL A 186 -3.58 -1.34 10.79
CA VAL A 186 -2.23 -1.94 10.85
C VAL A 186 -2.15 -3.13 11.83
N LEU A 187 -3.07 -3.26 12.78
CA LEU A 187 -3.15 -4.42 13.69
C LEU A 187 -4.05 -5.53 13.14
N GLY A 188 -4.58 -5.39 11.93
CA GLY A 188 -5.47 -6.34 11.27
C GLY A 188 -6.94 -6.22 11.69
N ARG A 189 -7.36 -5.16 12.42
CA ARG A 189 -8.73 -4.96 12.91
C ARG A 189 -9.56 -4.23 11.86
N ILE A 190 -10.89 -4.32 11.98
CA ILE A 190 -11.83 -3.75 11.02
C ILE A 190 -12.61 -2.61 11.68
N PRO A 191 -12.27 -1.32 11.43
CA PRO A 191 -12.98 -0.16 11.97
C PRO A 191 -14.40 -0.02 11.39
N ASP A 192 -15.32 0.59 12.16
CA ASP A 192 -16.66 0.96 11.69
C ASP A 192 -16.62 2.26 10.89
N LEU A 193 -16.31 2.14 9.61
CA LEU A 193 -16.21 3.29 8.71
C LEU A 193 -17.53 4.07 8.60
N ALA A 194 -18.69 3.43 8.68
CA ALA A 194 -19.98 4.10 8.55
C ALA A 194 -20.25 5.03 9.75
N ALA A 195 -19.93 4.58 10.96
CA ALA A 195 -20.04 5.41 12.15
C ALA A 195 -19.07 6.60 12.12
N ILE A 196 -17.82 6.36 11.71
CA ILE A 196 -16.78 7.40 11.59
C ILE A 196 -17.17 8.41 10.50
N ALA A 197 -17.64 7.96 9.31
CA ALA A 197 -18.10 8.83 8.23
C ALA A 197 -19.21 9.76 8.71
N LYS A 198 -20.23 9.21 9.38
CA LYS A 198 -21.34 9.97 9.93
C LYS A 198 -20.86 11.07 10.88
N ALA A 199 -19.92 10.76 11.77
CA ALA A 199 -19.38 11.73 12.72
C ALA A 199 -18.54 12.82 12.02
N ALA A 200 -17.68 12.43 11.07
CA ALA A 200 -16.89 13.37 10.28
C ALA A 200 -17.76 14.34 9.49
N HIS A 201 -18.75 13.82 8.76
CA HIS A 201 -19.67 14.63 7.95
C HIS A 201 -20.52 15.58 8.81
N ALA A 202 -20.91 15.18 10.03
CA ALA A 202 -21.64 16.04 10.95
C ALA A 202 -20.85 17.31 11.34
N GLN A 203 -19.51 17.24 11.30
CA GLN A 203 -18.60 18.37 11.54
C GLN A 203 -18.13 19.04 10.24
N GLY A 204 -18.59 18.58 9.08
CA GLY A 204 -18.14 19.05 7.77
C GLY A 204 -16.70 18.64 7.42
N ALA A 205 -16.16 17.63 8.10
CA ALA A 205 -14.90 17.00 7.79
C ALA A 205 -15.07 15.88 6.75
N LEU A 206 -14.01 15.50 6.04
CA LEU A 206 -14.01 14.39 5.10
C LEU A 206 -13.50 13.10 5.77
N LEU A 207 -14.00 11.95 5.30
CA LEU A 207 -13.41 10.65 5.65
C LEU A 207 -12.42 10.22 4.57
N VAL A 208 -11.15 10.10 4.96
CA VAL A 208 -10.06 9.52 4.15
C VAL A 208 -9.80 8.11 4.63
N VAL A 209 -9.94 7.12 3.74
CA VAL A 209 -9.66 5.72 4.06
C VAL A 209 -8.41 5.26 3.32
N VAL A 210 -7.51 4.59 4.06
CA VAL A 210 -6.27 4.02 3.56
C VAL A 210 -6.40 2.50 3.48
N VAL A 211 -6.16 1.92 2.31
CA VAL A 211 -6.18 0.46 2.06
C VAL A 211 -4.77 0.00 1.72
N THR A 212 -4.11 -0.66 2.66
CA THR A 212 -2.74 -1.19 2.44
C THR A 212 -2.74 -2.57 1.79
N GLU A 213 -3.87 -3.32 1.90
CA GLU A 213 -4.07 -4.62 1.30
C GLU A 213 -5.38 -4.64 0.48
N PRO A 214 -5.32 -4.31 -0.82
CA PRO A 214 -6.52 -4.21 -1.66
C PRO A 214 -7.21 -5.55 -1.90
N VAL A 215 -6.53 -6.68 -1.73
CA VAL A 215 -7.14 -8.02 -1.81
C VAL A 215 -8.20 -8.20 -0.72
N ALA A 216 -8.07 -7.55 0.43
CA ALA A 216 -9.07 -7.59 1.50
C ALA A 216 -10.46 -7.14 1.02
N LEU A 217 -10.54 -6.20 0.04
CA LEU A 217 -11.80 -5.71 -0.53
C LEU A 217 -12.55 -6.76 -1.38
N GLY A 218 -11.97 -7.92 -1.62
CA GLY A 218 -12.67 -9.08 -2.14
C GLY A 218 -13.56 -9.79 -1.12
N LEU A 219 -13.42 -9.45 0.19
CA LEU A 219 -14.17 -10.07 1.29
C LEU A 219 -14.95 -9.07 2.14
N ILE A 220 -14.48 -7.84 2.28
CA ILE A 220 -15.14 -6.77 3.06
C ILE A 220 -15.64 -5.67 2.13
N GLU A 221 -16.65 -4.91 2.59
CA GLU A 221 -17.30 -3.88 1.77
C GLU A 221 -16.35 -2.75 1.41
N ALA A 222 -16.49 -2.23 0.20
CA ALA A 222 -15.66 -1.14 -0.32
C ALA A 222 -15.83 0.16 0.48
N PRO A 223 -14.74 0.86 0.85
CA PRO A 223 -14.81 2.04 1.72
C PRO A 223 -15.75 3.17 1.21
N GLY A 224 -15.79 3.39 -0.10
CA GLY A 224 -16.68 4.42 -0.68
C GLY A 224 -18.16 4.16 -0.41
N LYS A 225 -18.57 2.88 -0.36
CA LYS A 225 -19.96 2.51 -0.01
C LYS A 225 -20.26 2.67 1.48
N LEU A 226 -19.22 2.72 2.32
CA LEU A 226 -19.32 2.96 3.75
C LEU A 226 -19.17 4.45 4.13
N GLY A 227 -19.15 5.34 3.13
CA GLY A 227 -19.15 6.78 3.31
C GLY A 227 -17.79 7.47 3.20
N ALA A 228 -16.75 6.77 2.75
CA ALA A 228 -15.47 7.41 2.47
C ALA A 228 -15.59 8.43 1.32
N ASP A 229 -15.05 9.64 1.53
CA ASP A 229 -14.98 10.69 0.51
C ASP A 229 -13.78 10.54 -0.41
N ILE A 230 -12.65 10.10 0.18
CA ILE A 230 -11.38 9.84 -0.51
C ILE A 230 -10.87 8.48 -0.03
N VAL A 231 -10.50 7.62 -0.98
CA VAL A 231 -9.90 6.32 -0.69
C VAL A 231 -8.56 6.23 -1.37
N VAL A 232 -7.54 5.92 -0.60
CA VAL A 232 -6.15 5.77 -1.08
C VAL A 232 -5.58 4.43 -0.63
N GLY A 233 -4.50 4.00 -1.23
CA GLY A 233 -3.92 2.75 -0.80
C GLY A 233 -2.68 2.34 -1.58
N GLU A 234 -2.25 1.10 -1.33
CA GLU A 234 -1.12 0.47 -1.97
C GLU A 234 -1.59 -0.67 -2.88
N GLY A 235 -1.21 -0.61 -4.15
CA GLY A 235 -1.61 -1.60 -5.16
C GLY A 235 -0.65 -2.79 -5.31
N GLN A 236 0.43 -2.87 -4.53
CA GLN A 236 1.50 -3.85 -4.68
C GLN A 236 1.00 -5.30 -4.74
N SER A 237 0.03 -5.68 -3.92
CA SER A 237 -0.52 -7.03 -3.86
C SER A 237 -1.11 -7.55 -5.19
N LEU A 238 -1.45 -6.64 -6.10
CA LEU A 238 -2.10 -6.97 -7.37
C LEU A 238 -1.15 -6.67 -8.55
N GLY A 239 -0.37 -7.69 -8.92
CA GLY A 239 0.49 -7.65 -10.10
C GLY A 239 1.93 -7.16 -9.89
N VAL A 240 2.29 -6.70 -8.70
CA VAL A 240 3.64 -6.24 -8.38
C VAL A 240 4.26 -7.14 -7.32
N GLY A 241 5.26 -7.93 -7.70
CA GLY A 241 5.96 -8.84 -6.78
C GLY A 241 6.80 -8.10 -5.74
N LEU A 242 7.10 -8.79 -4.62
CA LEU A 242 8.01 -8.27 -3.61
C LEU A 242 9.45 -8.27 -4.11
N GLN A 243 10.12 -7.11 -4.05
CA GLN A 243 11.50 -6.91 -4.52
C GLN A 243 12.31 -6.05 -3.54
N PHE A 244 12.30 -6.41 -2.26
CA PHE A 244 13.10 -5.78 -1.21
C PHE A 244 12.92 -4.25 -1.07
N GLY A 245 11.72 -3.73 -1.30
CA GLY A 245 11.41 -2.34 -1.04
C GLY A 245 10.85 -1.55 -2.22
N GLY A 246 10.28 -2.23 -3.18
CA GLY A 246 9.62 -1.61 -4.32
C GLY A 246 9.95 -2.32 -5.63
N PRO A 247 9.33 -1.88 -6.75
CA PRO A 247 8.45 -0.70 -6.83
C PRO A 247 7.12 -0.92 -6.09
N TYR A 248 6.45 0.19 -5.79
CA TYR A 248 5.09 0.24 -5.24
C TYR A 248 4.14 0.95 -6.20
N LEU A 249 2.84 0.96 -5.86
CA LEU A 249 1.80 1.55 -6.69
C LEU A 249 0.76 2.27 -5.83
N GLY A 250 0.80 3.59 -5.81
CA GLY A 250 -0.21 4.36 -5.09
C GLY A 250 -1.55 4.37 -5.81
N LEU A 251 -2.60 4.01 -5.08
CA LEU A 251 -3.98 4.07 -5.53
C LEU A 251 -4.64 5.32 -4.94
N PHE A 252 -5.45 6.02 -5.75
CA PHE A 252 -6.15 7.22 -5.30
C PHE A 252 -7.50 7.34 -5.99
N GLY A 253 -8.57 7.31 -5.21
CA GLY A 253 -9.93 7.52 -5.69
C GLY A 253 -10.71 8.47 -4.80
N ALA A 254 -11.75 9.11 -5.36
CA ALA A 254 -12.60 10.06 -4.65
C ALA A 254 -14.00 10.15 -5.25
N SER A 255 -14.92 10.80 -4.54
CA SER A 255 -16.21 11.20 -5.10
C SER A 255 -16.05 12.21 -6.25
N GLU A 256 -16.89 12.13 -7.27
CA GLU A 256 -16.85 12.98 -8.47
C GLU A 256 -16.86 14.49 -8.15
N LYS A 257 -17.59 14.89 -7.11
CA LYS A 257 -17.64 16.29 -6.63
C LYS A 257 -16.26 16.89 -6.34
N PHE A 258 -15.25 16.05 -6.12
CA PHE A 258 -13.90 16.47 -5.78
C PHE A 258 -12.88 16.32 -6.93
N VAL A 259 -13.28 15.87 -8.12
CA VAL A 259 -12.37 15.55 -9.23
C VAL A 259 -11.41 16.70 -9.57
N ARG A 260 -11.85 17.96 -9.46
CA ARG A 260 -11.02 19.15 -9.74
C ARG A 260 -9.95 19.41 -8.66
N GLN A 261 -10.03 18.76 -7.50
CA GLN A 261 -9.08 18.88 -6.38
C GLN A 261 -8.13 17.68 -6.28
N MET A 262 -8.37 16.63 -7.06
CA MET A 262 -7.56 15.42 -7.04
C MET A 262 -6.11 15.71 -7.47
N PRO A 263 -5.11 15.08 -6.83
CA PRO A 263 -3.73 15.10 -7.29
C PRO A 263 -3.53 14.20 -8.51
N GLY A 264 -2.39 14.34 -9.16
CA GLY A 264 -1.96 13.46 -10.23
C GLY A 264 -2.74 13.63 -11.54
N ARG A 265 -2.39 12.79 -12.52
CA ARG A 265 -3.00 12.81 -13.85
C ARG A 265 -4.36 12.14 -13.87
N LEU A 266 -5.21 12.63 -14.76
CA LEU A 266 -6.50 12.05 -15.09
C LEU A 266 -6.55 11.79 -16.59
N CYS A 267 -6.89 10.56 -16.97
CA CYS A 267 -7.19 10.18 -18.33
C CYS A 267 -8.72 10.21 -18.53
N GLY A 268 -9.17 10.86 -19.56
CA GLY A 268 -10.58 10.97 -19.93
C GLY A 268 -10.86 10.33 -21.28
N GLU A 269 -12.09 9.86 -21.46
CA GLU A 269 -12.62 9.42 -22.75
C GLU A 269 -13.10 10.62 -23.57
N THR A 270 -12.88 10.59 -24.87
CA THR A 270 -13.28 11.61 -25.84
C THR A 270 -13.58 10.97 -27.21
N VAL A 271 -13.91 11.79 -28.19
CA VAL A 271 -14.03 11.36 -29.59
C VAL A 271 -13.12 12.21 -30.47
N ASP A 272 -12.64 11.64 -31.57
CA ASP A 272 -11.90 12.37 -32.59
C ASP A 272 -12.81 13.14 -33.56
N ALA A 273 -12.24 13.79 -34.57
CA ALA A 273 -12.98 14.57 -35.53
C ALA A 273 -13.98 13.75 -36.39
N GLU A 274 -13.73 12.46 -36.50
CA GLU A 274 -14.62 11.50 -37.19
C GLU A 274 -15.61 10.82 -36.25
N GLY A 275 -15.66 11.18 -34.93
CA GLY A 275 -16.53 10.61 -33.95
C GLY A 275 -16.08 9.27 -33.40
N ARG A 276 -14.85 8.84 -33.67
CA ARG A 276 -14.28 7.60 -33.12
C ARG A 276 -13.80 7.82 -31.66
N ARG A 277 -14.05 6.82 -30.82
CA ARG A 277 -13.63 6.81 -29.43
C ARG A 277 -12.10 7.00 -29.29
N GLY A 278 -11.68 7.85 -28.40
CA GLY A 278 -10.29 8.10 -28.07
C GLY A 278 -10.10 8.50 -26.62
N PHE A 279 -8.85 8.65 -26.20
CA PHE A 279 -8.47 8.97 -24.83
C PHE A 279 -7.48 10.14 -24.81
N VAL A 280 -7.58 10.98 -23.77
CA VAL A 280 -6.71 12.15 -23.58
C VAL A 280 -6.38 12.34 -22.09
N LEU A 281 -5.27 13.01 -21.79
CA LEU A 281 -5.06 13.56 -20.46
C LEU A 281 -5.99 14.77 -20.29
N THR A 282 -6.72 14.81 -19.18
CA THR A 282 -7.71 15.84 -18.89
C THR A 282 -7.38 16.63 -17.63
N LEU A 283 -7.95 17.83 -17.49
CA LEU A 283 -7.76 18.72 -16.33
C LEU A 283 -6.27 19.05 -16.04
N SER A 284 -5.40 19.00 -17.04
CA SER A 284 -3.94 19.21 -16.91
C SER A 284 -3.56 20.58 -16.36
N THR A 285 -4.46 21.56 -16.40
CA THR A 285 -4.24 22.89 -15.80
C THR A 285 -4.03 22.88 -14.29
N ARG A 286 -4.28 21.74 -13.60
CA ARG A 286 -4.00 21.54 -12.16
C ARG A 286 -2.56 21.14 -11.90
N GLU A 287 -1.85 20.63 -12.92
CA GLU A 287 -0.55 19.98 -12.78
C GLU A 287 0.60 20.98 -12.64
N GLN A 288 1.68 20.52 -12.01
CA GLN A 288 2.82 21.37 -11.62
C GLN A 288 3.59 21.94 -12.81
N HIS A 289 3.63 21.28 -13.96
CA HIS A 289 4.30 21.78 -15.17
C HIS A 289 3.58 22.96 -15.84
N ILE A 290 2.30 23.19 -15.48
CA ILE A 290 1.51 24.35 -15.94
C ILE A 290 1.41 25.41 -14.84
N ARG A 291 1.01 25.03 -13.64
CA ARG A 291 0.71 25.98 -12.55
C ARG A 291 1.88 26.27 -11.63
N ARG A 292 2.98 25.51 -11.72
CA ARG A 292 4.19 25.69 -10.90
C ARG A 292 3.82 25.66 -9.40
N GLU A 293 4.19 26.71 -8.63
CA GLU A 293 3.92 26.84 -7.20
C GLU A 293 2.41 26.87 -6.83
N LYS A 294 1.53 27.10 -7.82
CA LYS A 294 0.07 27.09 -7.64
C LYS A 294 -0.57 25.77 -8.03
N ALA A 295 0.23 24.74 -8.32
CA ALA A 295 -0.29 23.43 -8.67
C ALA A 295 -1.04 22.78 -7.51
N THR A 296 -1.98 21.90 -7.83
CA THR A 296 -2.75 21.14 -6.84
C THR A 296 -1.86 20.19 -6.04
N SER A 297 -0.79 19.66 -6.66
CA SER A 297 0.13 18.69 -6.08
C SER A 297 1.50 18.79 -6.77
N ASN A 298 2.54 18.29 -6.10
CA ASN A 298 3.89 18.13 -6.65
C ASN A 298 4.07 16.82 -7.45
N ILE A 299 3.04 16.00 -7.55
CA ILE A 299 3.08 14.76 -8.36
C ILE A 299 3.33 15.13 -9.82
N CYS A 300 4.43 14.60 -10.37
CA CYS A 300 4.86 14.91 -11.75
C CYS A 300 4.35 13.86 -12.73
N THR A 301 4.58 12.59 -12.44
CA THR A 301 4.21 11.45 -13.28
C THR A 301 3.53 10.38 -12.46
N ASN A 302 3.03 9.33 -13.11
CA ASN A 302 2.43 8.17 -12.48
C ASN A 302 3.37 6.95 -12.57
N ALA A 303 3.10 5.90 -11.80
CA ALA A 303 3.81 4.62 -11.86
C ALA A 303 3.21 3.73 -12.99
N GLY A 304 3.36 4.15 -14.25
CA GLY A 304 2.62 3.61 -15.39
C GLY A 304 2.79 2.11 -15.61
N LEU A 305 4.01 1.57 -15.50
CA LEU A 305 4.26 0.14 -15.68
C LEU A 305 3.66 -0.70 -14.54
N CYS A 306 3.70 -0.21 -13.30
CA CYS A 306 3.06 -0.86 -12.16
C CYS A 306 1.52 -0.79 -12.28
N ALA A 307 0.97 0.32 -12.77
CA ALA A 307 -0.46 0.46 -13.05
C ALA A 307 -0.92 -0.52 -14.13
N LEU A 308 -0.11 -0.75 -15.17
CA LEU A 308 -0.36 -1.78 -16.17
C LEU A 308 -0.35 -3.19 -15.57
N ALA A 309 0.66 -3.52 -14.76
CA ALA A 309 0.75 -4.81 -14.08
C ALA A 309 -0.48 -5.08 -13.20
N PHE A 310 -0.89 -4.08 -12.42
CA PHE A 310 -2.12 -4.10 -11.64
C PHE A 310 -3.35 -4.36 -12.52
N SER A 311 -3.50 -3.61 -13.61
CA SER A 311 -4.66 -3.71 -14.50
C SER A 311 -4.76 -5.08 -15.17
N ILE A 312 -3.64 -5.64 -15.61
CA ILE A 312 -3.60 -6.99 -16.17
C ILE A 312 -4.03 -8.01 -15.12
N HIS A 313 -3.45 -7.94 -13.91
CA HIS A 313 -3.77 -8.89 -12.84
C HIS A 313 -5.26 -8.80 -12.43
N MET A 314 -5.77 -7.59 -12.22
CA MET A 314 -7.18 -7.37 -11.91
C MET A 314 -8.12 -7.87 -13.02
N THR A 315 -7.74 -7.70 -14.28
CA THR A 315 -8.51 -8.21 -15.42
C THR A 315 -8.55 -9.74 -15.43
N LEU A 316 -7.43 -10.39 -15.13
CA LEU A 316 -7.34 -11.86 -15.04
C LEU A 316 -8.17 -12.42 -13.87
N LEU A 317 -8.18 -11.73 -12.73
CA LEU A 317 -8.98 -12.12 -11.57
C LEU A 317 -10.49 -11.89 -11.81
N GLY A 318 -10.84 -10.71 -12.29
CA GLY A 318 -12.23 -10.26 -12.25
C GLY A 318 -12.77 -10.16 -10.81
N GLY A 319 -14.04 -9.84 -10.66
CA GLY A 319 -14.65 -9.74 -9.33
C GLY A 319 -14.71 -11.08 -8.58
N GLU A 320 -15.05 -12.15 -9.27
CA GLU A 320 -15.12 -13.50 -8.68
C GLU A 320 -13.74 -14.02 -8.27
N GLY A 321 -12.73 -13.81 -9.10
CA GLY A 321 -11.34 -14.19 -8.78
C GLY A 321 -10.79 -13.43 -7.59
N LEU A 322 -11.04 -12.12 -7.49
CA LEU A 322 -10.64 -11.32 -6.34
C LEU A 322 -11.32 -11.79 -5.04
N ALA A 323 -12.63 -12.05 -5.09
CA ALA A 323 -13.37 -12.58 -3.94
C ALA A 323 -12.86 -13.96 -3.51
N ARG A 324 -12.51 -14.82 -4.47
CA ARG A 324 -11.92 -16.14 -4.19
C ARG A 324 -10.52 -16.02 -3.59
N LEU A 325 -9.69 -15.13 -4.13
CA LEU A 325 -8.34 -14.85 -3.63
C LEU A 325 -8.38 -14.36 -2.17
N ALA A 326 -9.23 -13.39 -1.87
CA ALA A 326 -9.45 -12.89 -0.52
C ALA A 326 -9.91 -13.98 0.45
N ARG A 327 -10.83 -14.84 0.03
CA ARG A 327 -11.32 -15.96 0.84
C ARG A 327 -10.24 -16.98 1.13
N ILE A 328 -9.43 -17.37 0.15
CA ILE A 328 -8.30 -18.28 0.36
C ILE A 328 -7.32 -17.69 1.36
N SER A 329 -6.96 -16.41 1.20
CA SER A 329 -6.05 -15.71 2.11
C SER A 329 -6.60 -15.66 3.53
N HIS A 330 -7.90 -15.39 3.69
CA HIS A 330 -8.60 -15.42 4.98
C HIS A 330 -8.62 -16.81 5.62
N ASP A 331 -8.93 -17.85 4.85
CA ASP A 331 -8.96 -19.23 5.36
C ASP A 331 -7.57 -19.67 5.86
N ARG A 332 -6.50 -19.25 5.16
CA ARG A 332 -5.11 -19.47 5.62
C ARG A 332 -4.81 -18.71 6.92
N ALA A 333 -5.27 -17.46 7.04
CA ALA A 333 -5.12 -16.68 8.28
C ALA A 333 -5.84 -17.34 9.46
N ARG A 334 -7.06 -17.82 9.26
CA ARG A 334 -7.81 -18.56 10.29
C ARG A 334 -7.10 -19.84 10.71
N ALA A 335 -6.57 -20.61 9.76
CA ALA A 335 -5.81 -21.81 10.05
C ALA A 335 -4.53 -21.50 10.84
N ALA A 336 -3.78 -20.46 10.43
CA ALA A 336 -2.59 -20.00 11.15
C ALA A 336 -2.95 -19.52 12.57
N ALA A 337 -3.95 -18.67 12.74
CA ALA A 337 -4.42 -18.21 14.05
C ALA A 337 -4.81 -19.38 14.98
N ALA A 338 -5.59 -20.34 14.47
CA ALA A 338 -6.00 -21.52 15.22
C ALA A 338 -4.81 -22.42 15.60
N ARG A 339 -3.78 -22.51 14.76
CA ARG A 339 -2.57 -23.30 15.08
C ARG A 339 -1.69 -22.60 16.10
N LEU A 340 -1.49 -21.29 15.95
CA LEU A 340 -0.63 -20.51 16.85
C LEU A 340 -1.20 -20.39 18.25
N THR A 341 -2.51 -20.31 18.44
CA THR A 341 -3.15 -20.27 19.77
C THR A 341 -3.00 -21.56 20.59
N ARG A 342 -2.52 -22.65 19.98
CA ARG A 342 -2.19 -23.89 20.71
C ARG A 342 -0.82 -23.82 21.40
N ILE A 343 -0.01 -22.82 21.08
CA ILE A 343 1.33 -22.62 21.67
C ILE A 343 1.15 -21.95 23.04
N PRO A 344 1.71 -22.50 24.12
CA PRO A 344 1.58 -21.90 25.43
C PRO A 344 2.06 -20.44 25.49
N GLY A 345 1.24 -19.55 26.06
CA GLY A 345 1.54 -18.12 26.17
C GLY A 345 1.29 -17.29 24.91
N VAL A 346 0.90 -17.91 23.79
CA VAL A 346 0.54 -17.20 22.55
C VAL A 346 -0.99 -17.01 22.48
N ARG A 347 -1.43 -15.79 22.18
CA ARG A 347 -2.86 -15.51 21.97
C ARG A 347 -3.06 -14.61 20.75
N VAL A 348 -4.11 -14.82 19.99
CA VAL A 348 -4.56 -13.91 18.93
C VAL A 348 -5.26 -12.72 19.59
N LEU A 349 -4.92 -11.50 19.14
CA LEU A 349 -5.49 -10.26 19.66
C LEU A 349 -6.88 -10.00 19.10
N ASN A 350 -7.03 -10.13 17.77
CA ASN A 350 -8.20 -9.70 17.00
C ASN A 350 -9.42 -10.60 17.25
N SER A 351 -10.59 -9.99 17.40
CA SER A 351 -11.89 -10.68 17.32
C SER A 351 -12.28 -11.01 15.87
N ALA A 352 -11.93 -10.12 14.93
CA ALA A 352 -12.12 -10.30 13.50
C ALA A 352 -10.91 -9.75 12.72
N PHE A 353 -10.59 -10.37 11.58
CA PHE A 353 -9.50 -9.99 10.69
C PHE A 353 -9.75 -10.53 9.28
N VAL A 354 -8.99 -10.06 8.27
CA VAL A 354 -9.06 -10.61 6.90
C VAL A 354 -7.93 -11.62 6.69
N ASN A 355 -6.76 -11.18 6.29
CA ASN A 355 -5.60 -12.03 5.97
C ASN A 355 -4.37 -11.70 6.81
N GLU A 356 -4.46 -10.66 7.64
CA GLU A 356 -3.44 -10.24 8.60
C GLU A 356 -4.05 -10.09 9.98
N PHE A 357 -3.33 -10.54 11.01
CA PHE A 357 -3.77 -10.48 12.40
C PHE A 357 -2.59 -10.33 13.35
N THR A 358 -2.86 -9.86 14.56
CA THR A 358 -1.85 -9.67 15.60
C THR A 358 -1.89 -10.85 16.59
N VAL A 359 -0.73 -11.43 16.88
CA VAL A 359 -0.54 -12.32 18.01
C VAL A 359 0.25 -11.63 19.11
N ILE A 360 -0.09 -11.93 20.36
CA ILE A 360 0.66 -11.49 21.54
C ILE A 360 1.51 -12.65 22.02
N LEU A 361 2.80 -12.38 22.12
CA LEU A 361 3.83 -13.33 22.56
C LEU A 361 4.17 -13.13 24.04
N PRO A 362 4.72 -14.14 24.74
CA PRO A 362 5.16 -13.99 26.13
C PRO A 362 6.46 -13.19 26.29
N ARG A 363 7.14 -12.86 25.20
CA ARG A 363 8.40 -12.09 25.16
C ARG A 363 8.43 -11.09 24.00
N ASP A 364 9.47 -10.24 23.94
CA ASP A 364 9.64 -9.22 22.89
C ASP A 364 9.63 -9.86 21.49
N ALA A 365 8.70 -9.43 20.65
CA ALA A 365 8.53 -9.95 19.31
C ALA A 365 9.72 -9.64 18.37
N ARG A 366 10.55 -8.60 18.65
CA ARG A 366 11.76 -8.30 17.86
C ARG A 366 12.82 -9.38 18.00
N GLU A 367 12.97 -9.92 19.20
CA GLU A 367 13.90 -11.04 19.46
C GLU A 367 13.38 -12.30 18.79
N VAL A 368 12.10 -12.61 18.99
CA VAL A 368 11.45 -13.77 18.39
C VAL A 368 11.58 -13.78 16.87
N VAL A 369 11.33 -12.64 16.19
CA VAL A 369 11.46 -12.55 14.73
C VAL A 369 12.89 -12.83 14.25
N ARG A 370 13.92 -12.41 15.00
CA ARG A 370 15.32 -12.71 14.66
C ARG A 370 15.60 -14.20 14.77
N GLU A 371 15.21 -14.81 15.88
CA GLU A 371 15.40 -16.25 16.11
C GLU A 371 14.64 -17.12 15.12
N LEU A 372 13.45 -16.69 14.66
CA LEU A 372 12.70 -17.32 13.57
C LEU A 372 13.45 -17.22 12.25
N ALA A 373 14.04 -16.06 11.93
CA ALA A 373 14.82 -15.87 10.71
C ALA A 373 16.08 -16.75 10.68
N ASP A 374 16.75 -16.94 11.83
CA ASP A 374 17.87 -17.88 11.96
C ASP A 374 17.44 -19.34 11.69
N ARG A 375 16.17 -19.66 11.90
CA ARG A 375 15.54 -20.96 11.57
C ARG A 375 14.91 -20.98 10.18
N GLN A 376 15.24 -20.00 9.32
CA GLN A 376 14.73 -19.89 7.95
C GLN A 376 13.20 -19.74 7.88
N VAL A 377 12.59 -19.01 8.84
CA VAL A 377 11.16 -18.66 8.86
C VAL A 377 11.01 -17.15 9.01
N LEU A 378 10.39 -16.50 8.03
CA LEU A 378 10.02 -15.09 8.10
C LEU A 378 8.63 -14.98 8.73
N GLY A 379 8.61 -15.02 10.09
CA GLY A 379 7.42 -15.32 10.89
C GLY A 379 6.46 -14.16 11.12
N GLY A 380 6.74 -12.97 10.59
CA GLY A 380 5.88 -11.80 10.76
C GLY A 380 6.64 -10.51 11.05
N VAL A 381 5.92 -9.44 11.38
CA VAL A 381 6.48 -8.12 11.67
C VAL A 381 6.23 -7.74 13.13
N SER A 382 7.31 -7.47 13.88
CA SER A 382 7.22 -7.04 15.29
C SER A 382 6.61 -5.64 15.39
N LEU A 383 5.59 -5.47 16.23
CA LEU A 383 5.04 -4.16 16.57
C LEU A 383 6.07 -3.27 17.28
N GLY A 384 6.97 -3.85 18.07
CA GLY A 384 8.06 -3.11 18.69
C GLY A 384 9.05 -2.49 17.69
N ARG A 385 9.16 -3.06 16.46
CA ARG A 385 9.90 -2.43 15.35
C ARG A 385 9.12 -1.27 14.73
N LEU A 386 7.82 -1.44 14.54
CA LEU A 386 6.95 -0.41 13.94
C LEU A 386 6.72 0.78 14.88
N TYR A 387 6.67 0.51 16.19
CA TYR A 387 6.42 1.49 17.24
C TYR A 387 7.51 1.44 18.33
N PRO A 388 8.76 1.85 18.04
CA PRO A 388 9.89 1.67 18.96
C PRO A 388 9.75 2.44 20.27
N GLN A 389 8.86 3.44 20.33
CA GLN A 389 8.60 4.25 21.54
C GLN A 389 7.42 3.72 22.37
N ALA A 390 6.66 2.72 21.89
CA ALA A 390 5.49 2.18 22.56
C ALA A 390 5.82 0.79 23.14
N GLY A 391 6.41 0.76 24.35
CA GLY A 391 6.88 -0.46 24.99
C GLY A 391 5.77 -1.50 25.23
N GLU A 392 4.54 -1.07 25.44
CA GLU A 392 3.36 -1.92 25.56
C GLU A 392 3.06 -2.73 24.30
N LEU A 393 3.55 -2.32 23.15
CA LEU A 393 3.40 -3.04 21.88
C LEU A 393 4.53 -4.04 21.60
N ALA A 394 5.57 -4.11 22.44
CA ALA A 394 6.78 -4.88 22.17
C ALA A 394 6.51 -6.38 21.93
N ASN A 395 5.52 -6.94 22.62
CA ASN A 395 5.16 -8.36 22.53
C ASN A 395 4.21 -8.69 21.36
N GLY A 396 3.80 -7.69 20.58
CA GLY A 396 2.92 -7.86 19.43
C GLY A 396 3.68 -8.28 18.17
N LEU A 397 3.17 -9.32 17.50
CA LEU A 397 3.66 -9.80 16.21
C LEU A 397 2.52 -9.79 15.19
N LEU A 398 2.68 -9.04 14.09
CA LEU A 398 1.79 -9.11 12.94
C LEU A 398 2.12 -10.35 12.12
N VAL A 399 1.10 -11.13 11.77
CA VAL A 399 1.20 -12.33 10.94
C VAL A 399 0.26 -12.17 9.77
N ALA A 400 0.80 -12.21 8.55
CA ALA A 400 0.03 -12.14 7.31
C ALA A 400 0.10 -13.45 6.55
N THR A 401 -0.99 -13.79 5.86
CA THR A 401 -1.08 -14.94 4.97
C THR A 401 -1.68 -14.55 3.63
N SER A 402 -1.45 -15.36 2.64
CA SER A 402 -2.04 -15.22 1.32
C SER A 402 -2.32 -16.60 0.72
N GLU A 403 -2.78 -16.66 -0.51
CA GLU A 403 -2.92 -17.92 -1.28
C GLU A 403 -1.58 -18.66 -1.45
N CYS A 404 -0.46 -17.93 -1.34
CA CYS A 404 0.88 -18.52 -1.39
C CYS A 404 1.29 -19.25 -0.11
N THR A 405 0.53 -19.08 0.99
CA THR A 405 0.82 -19.74 2.28
C THR A 405 0.27 -21.16 2.28
N SER A 406 1.13 -22.16 2.37
CA SER A 406 0.74 -23.57 2.45
C SER A 406 0.46 -24.02 3.89
N ALA A 407 -0.18 -25.19 4.06
CA ALA A 407 -0.33 -25.83 5.38
C ALA A 407 1.04 -26.17 5.98
N GLY A 408 2.01 -26.56 5.14
CA GLY A 408 3.40 -26.81 5.57
C GLY A 408 4.09 -25.57 6.12
N ASP A 409 3.86 -24.40 5.51
CA ASP A 409 4.41 -23.13 6.03
C ASP A 409 3.84 -22.78 7.40
N ILE A 410 2.52 -22.98 7.60
CA ILE A 410 1.85 -22.73 8.89
C ILE A 410 2.44 -23.63 9.98
N GLU A 411 2.66 -24.91 9.68
CA GLU A 411 3.26 -25.84 10.65
C GLU A 411 4.73 -25.52 10.90
N ALA A 412 5.49 -25.11 9.88
CA ALA A 412 6.88 -24.67 10.03
C ALA A 412 6.98 -23.44 10.94
N LEU A 413 6.10 -22.44 10.77
CA LEU A 413 6.02 -21.26 11.66
C LEU A 413 5.71 -21.70 13.10
N ALA A 414 4.71 -22.55 13.29
CA ALA A 414 4.28 -22.97 14.61
C ALA A 414 5.38 -23.74 15.34
N THR A 415 6.02 -24.71 14.67
CA THR A 415 7.13 -25.51 15.24
C THR A 415 8.34 -24.63 15.56
N ALA A 416 8.70 -23.70 14.67
CA ALA A 416 9.80 -22.77 14.92
C ALA A 416 9.49 -21.85 16.11
N LEU A 417 8.26 -21.35 16.22
CA LEU A 417 7.83 -20.48 17.31
C LEU A 417 7.79 -21.23 18.65
N GLU A 418 7.29 -22.47 18.68
CA GLU A 418 7.36 -23.34 19.87
C GLU A 418 8.80 -23.49 20.35
N GLY A 419 9.75 -23.77 19.45
CA GLY A 419 11.16 -23.92 19.79
C GLY A 419 11.90 -22.62 20.13
N VAL A 420 11.33 -21.45 19.81
CA VAL A 420 11.87 -20.13 20.21
C VAL A 420 11.33 -19.72 21.58
N LEU A 421 10.10 -20.13 21.92
CA LEU A 421 9.42 -19.76 23.17
C LEU A 421 9.66 -20.76 24.32
N ALA A 422 10.19 -21.96 24.02
CA ALA A 422 10.59 -22.97 25.03
C ALA A 422 11.85 -22.52 25.79
#